data_a4561fcfaa96184b2050cb40bf02f990
#
_entry.id   a4561fcfaa96184b2050cb40bf02f990
#
_cell.length_a   1.000
_cell.length_b   1.000
_cell.length_c   1.000
_cell.angle_alpha   90.00
_cell.angle_beta   90.00
_cell.angle_gamma   90.00
#
_symmetry.space_group_name_H-M   'P 1'
#
loop_
_entity.id
_entity.type
_entity.pdbx_description
1 polymer ?
#
loop_
_entity_poly.entity_id
_entity_poly.type
_entity_poly.pdbx_seq_one_letter_code
_entity_poly.pdbx_strand_id
1 'polypeptide(L)'
;MARKIAGAEVLLNVKKDETLIPVAGQQGMTVNLSADTMDVTDKTSDGWKTYMPGLKEWSIDQDVFYTVGDESNKLLLEAYLGGDTVVVDVLAGKENEAGAIHFTGEAYITSFPFDFSLDNAASVSMSLSGASALTVEVETATTP
;
A
#
# COMPACT_ATOMS: atom_id res chain seq x y z
N MET A 1 4.89 23.99 -7.65
CA MET A 1 3.71 23.98 -8.55
C MET A 1 3.04 22.61 -8.49
N ALA A 2 1.75 22.60 -8.29
CA ALA A 2 1.02 21.34 -8.20
C ALA A 2 0.88 20.67 -9.57
N ARG A 3 1.00 19.37 -9.60
CA ARG A 3 0.73 18.58 -10.80
C ARG A 3 -0.01 17.30 -10.44
N LYS A 4 -0.71 16.77 -11.41
CA LYS A 4 -1.38 15.48 -11.24
C LYS A 4 -0.38 14.37 -11.58
N ILE A 5 -0.47 13.26 -10.85
CA ILE A 5 0.40 12.11 -11.11
C ILE A 5 -0.40 11.02 -11.81
N ALA A 6 0.27 10.31 -12.70
CA ALA A 6 -0.32 9.14 -13.34
C ALA A 6 -0.13 7.93 -12.42
N GLY A 7 -1.04 6.96 -12.51
CA GLY A 7 -0.90 5.72 -11.74
C GLY A 7 0.42 5.01 -11.99
N ALA A 8 1.01 5.18 -13.17
CA ALA A 8 2.31 4.60 -13.51
C ALA A 8 3.46 5.21 -12.71
N GLU A 9 3.26 6.35 -12.06
CA GLU A 9 4.26 6.99 -11.22
C GLU A 9 4.21 6.52 -9.77
N VAL A 10 3.28 5.63 -9.44
CA VAL A 10 3.13 5.10 -8.09
C VAL A 10 3.67 3.67 -8.10
N LEU A 11 4.71 3.44 -7.32
CA LEU A 11 5.40 2.15 -7.29
C LEU A 11 5.39 1.54 -5.90
N LEU A 12 5.20 0.23 -5.85
CA LEU A 12 5.28 -0.54 -4.64
C LEU A 12 6.65 -1.19 -4.54
N ASN A 13 7.31 -1.01 -3.42
CA ASN A 13 8.56 -1.68 -3.11
C ASN A 13 8.36 -2.54 -1.87
N VAL A 14 9.06 -3.66 -1.79
CA VAL A 14 9.10 -4.47 -0.58
C VAL A 14 10.52 -4.45 -0.04
N LYS A 15 10.65 -4.51 1.27
CA LYS A 15 11.96 -4.43 1.91
C LYS A 15 12.45 -5.82 2.29
N LYS A 16 13.69 -6.10 1.92
CA LYS A 16 14.37 -7.32 2.30
C LYS A 16 15.76 -6.95 2.81
N ASP A 17 16.05 -7.30 4.06
CA ASP A 17 17.36 -7.04 4.68
C ASP A 17 17.80 -5.58 4.51
N GLU A 18 16.89 -4.65 4.76
CA GLU A 18 17.09 -3.20 4.64
C GLU A 18 17.25 -2.70 3.19
N THR A 19 17.06 -3.57 2.20
CA THR A 19 17.11 -3.18 0.79
C THR A 19 15.70 -3.14 0.22
N LEU A 20 15.34 -2.04 -0.42
CA LEU A 20 14.06 -1.92 -1.10
C LEU A 20 14.14 -2.60 -2.47
N ILE A 21 13.20 -3.50 -2.72
CA ILE A 21 13.11 -4.23 -3.98
C ILE A 21 11.81 -3.84 -4.66
N PRO A 22 11.85 -3.23 -5.85
CA PRO A 22 10.61 -2.93 -6.57
C PRO A 22 9.90 -4.23 -6.96
N VAL A 23 8.60 -4.25 -6.80
CA VAL A 23 7.81 -5.41 -7.20
C VAL A 23 7.73 -5.43 -8.73
N ALA A 24 8.17 -6.52 -9.33
CA ALA A 24 8.17 -6.63 -10.79
C ALA A 24 6.76 -6.85 -11.33
N GLY A 25 6.53 -6.39 -12.56
CA GLY A 25 5.27 -6.62 -13.26
C GLY A 25 4.09 -5.83 -12.71
N GLN A 26 4.35 -4.73 -12.01
CA GLN A 26 3.28 -3.93 -11.40
C GLN A 26 2.29 -3.38 -12.42
N GLN A 27 1.02 -3.49 -12.07
CA GLN A 27 -0.08 -2.88 -12.81
C GLN A 27 -0.74 -1.84 -11.89
N GLY A 28 -2.06 -1.88 -11.79
CA GLY A 28 -2.79 -0.95 -10.92
C GLY A 28 -2.64 -1.26 -9.44
N MET A 29 -2.62 -0.23 -8.63
CA MET A 29 -2.55 -0.36 -7.18
C MET A 29 -3.51 0.61 -6.52
N THR A 30 -4.13 0.17 -5.43
CA THR A 30 -4.99 1.01 -4.60
C THR A 30 -4.50 0.94 -3.16
N VAL A 31 -4.27 2.08 -2.56
CA VAL A 31 -3.97 2.17 -1.13
C VAL A 31 -5.24 2.64 -0.44
N ASN A 32 -5.78 1.82 0.45
CA ASN A 32 -7.01 2.11 1.17
C ASN A 32 -6.69 2.54 2.59
N LEU A 33 -7.19 3.69 2.98
CA LEU A 33 -7.04 4.20 4.34
C LEU A 33 -8.44 4.38 4.90
N SER A 34 -8.71 3.79 6.05
CA SER A 34 -10.01 3.89 6.68
C SER A 34 -9.88 4.10 8.18
N ALA A 35 -10.90 4.67 8.76
CA ALA A 35 -10.97 4.90 10.19
C ALA A 35 -12.40 4.63 10.65
N ASP A 36 -12.51 3.94 11.78
CA ASP A 36 -13.81 3.75 12.41
C ASP A 36 -14.22 5.04 13.10
N THR A 37 -15.51 5.25 13.23
CA THR A 37 -16.04 6.38 13.97
C THR A 37 -16.90 5.85 15.10
N MET A 38 -16.89 6.55 16.22
CA MET A 38 -17.75 6.25 17.37
C MET A 38 -18.75 7.38 17.53
N ASP A 39 -20.03 7.02 17.67
CA ASP A 39 -21.07 8.00 17.91
C ASP A 39 -21.06 8.40 19.38
N VAL A 40 -20.74 9.63 19.66
CA VAL A 40 -20.69 10.18 21.00
C VAL A 40 -21.73 11.28 21.19
N THR A 41 -22.79 11.26 20.39
CA THR A 41 -23.87 12.22 20.46
C THR A 41 -24.56 12.17 21.82
N ASP A 42 -24.72 13.31 22.45
CA ASP A 42 -25.40 13.41 23.74
C ASP A 42 -26.37 14.61 23.74
N LYS A 43 -26.96 14.89 24.89
CA LYS A 43 -27.95 15.97 25.01
C LYS A 43 -27.38 17.37 24.77
N THR A 44 -26.06 17.51 24.85
CA THR A 44 -25.40 18.81 24.63
C THR A 44 -25.05 19.04 23.17
N SER A 45 -25.31 18.07 22.30
CA SER A 45 -24.99 18.15 20.87
C SER A 45 -25.97 19.01 20.05
N ASP A 46 -26.98 19.61 20.67
CA ASP A 46 -27.97 20.49 20.04
C ASP A 46 -28.63 19.91 18.79
N GLY A 47 -28.94 18.59 18.84
CA GLY A 47 -29.58 17.90 17.72
C GLY A 47 -28.64 17.46 16.62
N TRP A 48 -27.35 17.70 16.75
CA TRP A 48 -26.37 17.27 15.80
C TRP A 48 -25.72 15.95 16.25
N LYS A 49 -25.45 15.08 15.29
CA LYS A 49 -24.69 13.87 15.57
C LYS A 49 -23.22 14.24 15.75
N THR A 50 -22.61 13.71 16.79
CA THR A 50 -21.22 13.96 17.11
C THR A 50 -20.45 12.65 17.09
N TYR A 51 -19.31 12.62 16.40
CA TYR A 51 -18.51 11.43 16.25
C TYR A 51 -17.09 11.67 16.73
N MET A 52 -16.46 10.61 17.23
CA MET A 52 -15.04 10.61 17.54
C MET A 52 -14.35 9.61 16.63
N PRO A 53 -13.09 9.88 16.22
CA PRO A 53 -12.35 8.89 15.45
C PRO A 53 -12.05 7.65 16.30
N GLY A 54 -12.23 6.48 15.69
CA GLY A 54 -11.89 5.21 16.31
C GLY A 54 -10.58 4.68 15.78
N LEU A 55 -10.51 3.36 15.63
CA LEU A 55 -9.31 2.72 15.11
C LEU A 55 -9.16 2.98 13.63
N LYS A 56 -7.92 3.16 13.21
CA LYS A 56 -7.56 3.33 11.80
C LYS A 56 -7.00 2.04 11.25
N GLU A 57 -7.28 1.81 9.98
CA GLU A 57 -6.69 0.66 9.28
C GLU A 57 -6.29 1.05 7.88
N TRP A 58 -5.39 0.29 7.30
CA TRP A 58 -4.96 0.53 5.93
C TRP A 58 -4.74 -0.81 5.23
N SER A 59 -4.89 -0.78 3.92
CA SER A 59 -4.66 -1.95 3.09
C SER A 59 -4.17 -1.52 1.72
N ILE A 60 -3.55 -2.45 1.01
CA ILE A 60 -3.07 -2.23 -0.34
C ILE A 60 -3.58 -3.36 -1.22
N ASP A 61 -4.19 -3.00 -2.35
CA ASP A 61 -4.57 -3.94 -3.40
C ASP A 61 -3.64 -3.68 -4.58
N GLN A 62 -2.90 -4.70 -4.99
CA GLN A 62 -1.91 -4.57 -6.05
C GLN A 62 -2.07 -5.69 -7.06
N ASP A 63 -2.19 -5.32 -8.32
CA ASP A 63 -2.19 -6.27 -9.42
C ASP A 63 -0.79 -6.31 -10.04
N VAL A 64 -0.28 -7.51 -10.25
CA VAL A 64 1.03 -7.70 -10.88
C VAL A 64 0.97 -8.81 -11.92
N PHE A 65 1.81 -8.72 -12.92
CA PHE A 65 2.10 -9.88 -13.77
C PHE A 65 3.15 -10.72 -13.08
N TYR A 66 2.91 -12.01 -12.95
CA TYR A 66 3.88 -12.91 -12.33
C TYR A 66 5.13 -13.00 -13.20
N THR A 67 6.27 -12.73 -12.60
CA THR A 67 7.57 -12.76 -13.30
C THR A 67 8.41 -13.90 -12.76
N VAL A 68 8.73 -14.86 -13.62
CA VAL A 68 9.51 -16.04 -13.22
C VAL A 68 10.92 -15.61 -12.85
N GLY A 69 11.36 -16.10 -11.69
CA GLY A 69 12.71 -15.81 -11.20
C GLY A 69 12.86 -14.45 -10.53
N ASP A 70 11.79 -13.69 -10.42
CA ASP A 70 11.87 -12.40 -9.76
C ASP A 70 11.88 -12.54 -8.24
N GLU A 71 12.80 -11.85 -7.60
CA GLU A 71 13.01 -11.93 -6.16
C GLU A 71 11.83 -11.36 -5.37
N SER A 72 11.24 -10.28 -5.83
CA SER A 72 10.12 -9.66 -5.12
C SER A 72 8.89 -10.56 -5.10
N ASN A 73 8.57 -11.20 -6.22
CA ASN A 73 7.44 -12.12 -6.29
C ASN A 73 7.66 -13.33 -5.39
N LYS A 74 8.88 -13.84 -5.35
CA LYS A 74 9.25 -14.96 -4.49
C LYS A 74 9.14 -14.57 -3.01
N LEU A 75 9.64 -13.40 -2.66
CA LEU A 75 9.60 -12.89 -1.29
C LEU A 75 8.15 -12.75 -0.80
N LEU A 76 7.28 -12.20 -1.63
CA LEU A 76 5.88 -12.03 -1.27
C LEU A 76 5.18 -13.37 -1.08
N LEU A 77 5.42 -14.31 -1.97
CA LEU A 77 4.81 -15.64 -1.86
C LEU A 77 5.30 -16.37 -0.61
N GLU A 78 6.57 -16.32 -0.32
CA GLU A 78 7.14 -16.94 0.89
C GLU A 78 6.56 -16.32 2.16
N ALA A 79 6.40 -14.99 2.19
CA ALA A 79 5.80 -14.32 3.33
C ALA A 79 4.35 -14.74 3.53
N TYR A 80 3.60 -14.88 2.45
CA TYR A 80 2.22 -15.34 2.53
C TYR A 80 2.13 -16.77 3.09
N LEU A 81 2.97 -17.68 2.59
CA LEU A 81 2.94 -19.07 3.02
C LEU A 81 3.42 -19.23 4.47
N GLY A 82 4.36 -18.41 4.89
CA GLY A 82 4.88 -18.45 6.26
C GLY A 82 4.07 -17.65 7.27
N GLY A 83 3.10 -16.87 6.80
CA GLY A 83 2.30 -16.00 7.69
C GLY A 83 3.10 -14.83 8.23
N ASP A 84 4.18 -14.45 7.57
CA ASP A 84 5.05 -13.37 8.02
C ASP A 84 4.61 -12.02 7.47
N THR A 85 5.00 -10.95 8.16
CA THR A 85 4.78 -9.60 7.66
C THR A 85 5.83 -9.24 6.63
N VAL A 86 5.48 -8.32 5.75
CA VAL A 86 6.43 -7.70 4.82
C VAL A 86 6.43 -6.21 5.08
N VAL A 87 7.60 -5.59 4.93
CA VAL A 87 7.69 -4.13 5.00
C VAL A 87 7.46 -3.62 3.59
N VAL A 88 6.44 -2.78 3.44
CA VAL A 88 6.08 -2.20 2.15
C VAL A 88 6.41 -0.72 2.14
N ASP A 89 6.77 -0.23 0.97
CA ASP A 89 7.12 1.16 0.76
C ASP A 89 6.50 1.59 -0.56
N VAL A 90 5.61 2.57 -0.50
CA VAL A 90 4.92 3.08 -1.68
C VAL A 90 5.28 4.53 -1.87
N LEU A 91 5.80 4.86 -3.03
CA LEU A 91 6.11 6.24 -3.39
C LEU A 91 5.13 6.72 -4.46
N ALA A 92 4.35 7.73 -4.14
CA ALA A 92 3.44 8.38 -5.07
C ALA A 92 4.06 9.69 -5.53
N GLY A 93 4.58 9.70 -6.74
CA GLY A 93 5.31 10.81 -7.29
C GLY A 93 6.76 10.44 -7.56
N LYS A 94 7.58 11.44 -7.77
CA LYS A 94 9.01 11.23 -8.02
C LYS A 94 9.80 11.37 -6.73
N GLU A 95 10.89 10.65 -6.63
CA GLU A 95 11.81 10.78 -5.51
C GLU A 95 12.31 12.23 -5.43
N ASN A 96 12.33 12.76 -4.23
CA ASN A 96 12.73 14.15 -3.95
C ASN A 96 11.86 15.23 -4.59
N GLU A 97 10.67 14.85 -5.05
CA GLU A 97 9.71 15.81 -5.56
C GLU A 97 8.89 16.38 -4.41
N ALA A 98 8.79 17.71 -4.33
CA ALA A 98 7.97 18.35 -3.29
C ALA A 98 6.51 17.95 -3.45
N GLY A 99 5.90 17.45 -2.38
CA GLY A 99 4.52 17.00 -2.38
C GLY A 99 4.33 15.52 -2.69
N ALA A 100 5.39 14.82 -3.04
CA ALA A 100 5.29 13.37 -3.24
C ALA A 100 5.02 12.69 -1.89
N ILE A 101 4.17 11.68 -1.90
CA ILE A 101 3.76 11.00 -0.68
C ILE A 101 4.45 9.64 -0.60
N HIS A 102 5.01 9.36 0.56
CA HIS A 102 5.72 8.13 0.84
C HIS A 102 4.99 7.37 1.94
N PHE A 103 4.51 6.18 1.64
CA PHE A 103 3.83 5.31 2.60
C PHE A 103 4.76 4.17 2.98
N THR A 104 4.95 3.94 4.27
CA THR A 104 5.80 2.84 4.75
C THR A 104 5.11 2.15 5.91
N GLY A 105 5.12 0.83 5.91
CA GLY A 105 4.54 0.07 7.01
C GLY A 105 4.73 -1.43 6.85
N GLU A 106 4.36 -2.15 7.88
CA GLU A 106 4.37 -3.61 7.85
C GLU A 106 2.97 -4.11 7.55
N ALA A 107 2.87 -5.12 6.70
CA ALA A 107 1.60 -5.67 6.28
C ALA A 107 1.67 -7.19 6.19
N TYR A 108 0.51 -7.82 6.41
CA TYR A 108 0.33 -9.24 6.09
C TYR A 108 -0.30 -9.34 4.72
N ILE A 109 0.11 -10.35 3.96
CA ILE A 109 -0.55 -10.65 2.70
C ILE A 109 -1.78 -11.49 3.04
N THR A 110 -2.96 -10.95 2.77
CA THR A 110 -4.22 -11.61 3.10
C THR A 110 -4.78 -12.43 1.95
N SER A 111 -4.38 -12.12 0.73
CA SER A 111 -4.86 -12.81 -0.46
C SER A 111 -3.79 -12.75 -1.53
N PHE A 112 -3.56 -13.88 -2.20
CA PHE A 112 -2.54 -13.99 -3.23
C PHE A 112 -3.04 -14.91 -4.36
N PRO A 113 -4.16 -14.55 -5.01
CA PRO A 113 -4.73 -15.40 -6.05
C PRO A 113 -3.95 -15.30 -7.35
N PHE A 114 -3.69 -16.44 -7.96
CA PHE A 114 -3.05 -16.49 -9.28
C PHE A 114 -4.10 -16.70 -10.35
N ASP A 115 -4.01 -15.96 -11.43
CA ASP A 115 -4.84 -16.13 -12.60
C ASP A 115 -3.96 -16.63 -13.75
N PHE A 116 -4.19 -17.86 -14.18
CA PHE A 116 -3.43 -18.50 -15.25
C PHE A 116 -4.29 -18.71 -16.49
N SER A 117 -4.78 -17.62 -17.04
CA SER A 117 -5.59 -17.67 -18.26
C SER A 117 -4.71 -17.97 -19.48
N LEU A 118 -5.22 -18.78 -20.41
CA LEU A 118 -4.47 -19.17 -21.60
C LEU A 118 -4.09 -18.01 -22.50
N ASP A 119 -4.98 -17.03 -22.59
CA ASP A 119 -4.81 -15.92 -23.54
C ASP A 119 -4.13 -14.70 -22.92
N ASN A 120 -3.80 -14.75 -21.65
CA ASN A 120 -3.23 -13.61 -20.93
C ASN A 120 -1.98 -14.03 -20.17
N ALA A 121 -1.16 -13.04 -19.84
CA ALA A 121 -0.04 -13.28 -18.95
C ALA A 121 -0.55 -13.69 -17.56
N ALA A 122 0.18 -14.55 -16.88
CA ALA A 122 -0.17 -14.96 -15.53
C ALA A 122 -0.16 -13.74 -14.61
N SER A 123 -1.24 -13.53 -13.89
CA SER A 123 -1.37 -12.37 -13.03
C SER A 123 -1.72 -12.75 -11.58
N VAL A 124 -1.42 -11.85 -10.68
CA VAL A 124 -1.72 -11.98 -9.26
C VAL A 124 -2.38 -10.69 -8.80
N SER A 125 -3.54 -10.83 -8.15
CA SER A 125 -4.22 -9.68 -7.54
C SER A 125 -4.07 -9.83 -6.03
N MET A 126 -2.96 -9.35 -5.49
CA MET A 126 -2.70 -9.52 -4.07
C MET A 126 -3.30 -8.42 -3.23
N SER A 127 -3.69 -8.78 -2.02
CA SER A 127 -4.19 -7.86 -1.02
C SER A 127 -3.32 -7.94 0.22
N LEU A 128 -2.94 -6.78 0.72
CA LEU A 128 -2.13 -6.67 1.93
C LEU A 128 -2.92 -5.85 2.94
N SER A 129 -2.93 -6.32 4.19
CA SER A 129 -3.56 -5.58 5.30
C SER A 129 -2.49 -5.08 6.25
N GLY A 130 -2.62 -3.85 6.69
CA GLY A 130 -1.66 -3.28 7.61
C GLY A 130 -1.60 -4.03 8.93
N ALA A 131 -0.40 -4.39 9.33
CA ALA A 131 -0.14 -5.06 10.62
C ALA A 131 0.23 -4.06 11.70
N SER A 132 0.61 -2.85 11.32
CA SER A 132 1.03 -1.79 12.24
C SER A 132 0.58 -0.44 11.69
N ALA A 133 0.92 0.63 12.40
CA ALA A 133 0.61 1.97 11.93
C ALA A 133 1.33 2.26 10.62
N LEU A 134 0.62 2.91 9.70
CA LEU A 134 1.21 3.35 8.45
C LEU A 134 1.95 4.67 8.68
N THR A 135 3.19 4.72 8.25
CA THR A 135 3.96 5.97 8.27
C THR A 135 3.74 6.68 6.94
N VAL A 136 3.25 7.90 7.00
CA VAL A 136 3.02 8.70 5.81
C VAL A 136 3.90 9.93 5.89
N GLU A 137 4.74 10.11 4.90
CA GLU A 137 5.62 11.27 4.81
C GLU A 137 5.36 11.99 3.49
N VAL A 138 5.31 13.32 3.55
CA VAL A 138 5.20 14.14 2.36
C VAL A 138 6.58 14.74 2.11
N GLU A 139 7.11 14.46 0.93
CA GLU A 139 8.43 14.95 0.56
C GLU A 139 8.44 16.47 0.51
N THR A 140 9.49 17.06 1.04
CA THR A 140 9.73 18.49 0.89
C THR A 140 10.76 18.70 -0.20
N ALA A 141 10.69 19.83 -0.88
CA ALA A 141 11.66 20.14 -1.92
C ALA A 141 13.05 20.13 -1.33
N THR A 142 13.93 19.29 -1.86
CA THR A 142 15.33 19.33 -1.49
C THR A 142 16.00 20.42 -2.28
N THR A 143 16.67 21.30 -1.57
CA THR A 143 17.48 22.32 -2.22
C THR A 143 18.78 21.68 -2.67
N PRO A 144 19.10 21.78 -3.94
CA PRO A 144 20.38 21.23 -4.42
C PRO A 144 21.59 21.92 -3.83
#